data_e37e0f59497cd55d8c6dd3ff1fce6515
#
_entry.id   e37e0f59497cd55d8c6dd3ff1fce6515
#
_cell.length_a   1.000
_cell.length_b   1.000
_cell.length_c   1.000
_cell.angle_alpha   90.00
_cell.angle_beta   90.00
_cell.angle_gamma   90.00
#
_symmetry.space_group_name_H-M   'P 1'
#
loop_
_entity.id
_entity.type
_entity.pdbx_description
1 polymer ?
#
loop_
_entity_poly.entity_id
_entity_poly.type
_entity_poly.pdbx_seq_one_letter_code
_entity_poly.pdbx_strand_id
1 'polypeptide(L)'
;MFGKLRMIMGSGSVLGYFLQALPIACLAGIVYMVIRAVMLRKRKATIRWGMELLRLVFVCYLTGLISLVILPANFWLYFYDGVFLGWWYGFEQMLRLGDINLMPSLIRWLNGELSIGSWVRTMLIGNILMFVPMGLLLPLITR
;
A
#
# COMPACT_ATOMS: atom_id res chain seq x y z
N MET A 1 -9.75 22.06 1.34
CA MET A 1 -9.57 20.67 1.82
C MET A 1 -8.55 19.90 1.00
N PHE A 2 -8.62 19.92 -0.32
CA PHE A 2 -7.67 19.24 -1.23
C PHE A 2 -6.19 19.65 -1.04
N GLY A 3 -5.88 20.94 -0.83
CA GLY A 3 -4.49 21.38 -0.66
C GLY A 3 -3.78 20.80 0.57
N LYS A 4 -4.50 20.63 1.69
CA LYS A 4 -3.94 19.98 2.88
C LYS A 4 -3.70 18.49 2.66
N LEU A 5 -4.63 17.80 1.99
CA LEU A 5 -4.49 16.37 1.66
C LEU A 5 -3.28 16.14 0.75
N ARG A 6 -3.13 16.97 -0.29
CA ARG A 6 -1.99 16.94 -1.22
C ARG A 6 -0.67 17.15 -0.49
N MET A 7 -0.62 18.11 0.42
CA MET A 7 0.59 18.39 1.21
C MET A 7 0.98 17.20 2.11
N ILE A 8 0.00 16.53 2.73
CA ILE A 8 0.25 15.35 3.56
C ILE A 8 0.69 14.16 2.70
N MET A 9 0.05 13.93 1.55
CA MET A 9 0.43 12.84 0.63
C MET A 9 1.84 13.01 0.07
N GLY A 10 2.27 14.24 -0.22
CA GLY A 10 3.60 14.55 -0.75
C GLY A 10 4.69 14.70 0.30
N SER A 11 4.36 14.65 1.60
CA SER A 11 5.31 14.92 2.68
C SER A 11 6.33 13.80 2.95
N GLY A 12 6.19 12.62 2.29
CA GLY A 12 7.01 11.44 2.59
C GLY A 12 6.79 10.87 4.01
N SER A 13 5.76 11.34 4.70
CA SER A 13 5.39 10.87 6.05
C SER A 13 4.70 9.51 5.99
N VAL A 14 4.74 8.77 7.11
CA VAL A 14 4.01 7.48 7.25
C VAL A 14 2.52 7.65 6.93
N LEU A 15 1.93 8.76 7.36
CA LEU A 15 0.54 9.10 7.06
C LEU A 15 0.32 9.32 5.55
N GLY A 16 1.26 9.94 4.85
CA GLY A 16 1.21 10.14 3.40
C GLY A 16 1.19 8.82 2.64
N TYR A 17 2.06 7.87 3.00
CA TYR A 17 2.07 6.53 2.41
C TYR A 17 0.79 5.76 2.72
N PHE A 18 0.27 5.84 3.94
CA PHE A 18 -0.99 5.22 4.31
C PHE A 18 -2.16 5.75 3.47
N LEU A 19 -2.26 7.06 3.29
CA LEU A 19 -3.28 7.70 2.46
C LEU A 19 -3.16 7.29 0.98
N GLN A 20 -1.96 7.03 0.49
CA GLN A 20 -1.74 6.55 -0.88
C GLN A 20 -2.18 5.09 -1.07
N ALA A 21 -2.08 4.24 -0.04
CA ALA A 21 -2.53 2.85 -0.10
C ALA A 21 -4.06 2.71 0.02
N LEU A 22 -4.73 3.67 0.64
CA LEU A 22 -6.16 3.64 0.98
C LEU A 22 -7.09 3.40 -0.23
N PRO A 23 -6.94 4.07 -1.40
CA PRO A 23 -7.85 3.88 -2.53
C PRO A 23 -7.87 2.44 -3.03
N ILE A 24 -6.72 1.80 -3.20
CA ILE A 24 -6.63 0.40 -3.63
C ILE A 24 -7.16 -0.54 -2.56
N ALA A 25 -6.82 -0.32 -1.30
CA ALA A 25 -7.32 -1.13 -0.19
C ALA A 25 -8.84 -1.08 -0.10
N CYS A 26 -9.45 0.09 -0.24
CA CYS A 26 -10.91 0.25 -0.25
C CYS A 26 -11.55 -0.45 -1.45
N LEU A 27 -10.98 -0.29 -2.64
CA LEU A 27 -11.48 -0.94 -3.85
C LEU A 27 -11.43 -2.47 -3.72
N ALA A 28 -10.33 -3.01 -3.24
CA ALA A 28 -10.19 -4.45 -2.98
C ALA A 28 -11.17 -4.94 -1.91
N GLY A 29 -11.41 -4.15 -0.86
CA GLY A 29 -12.40 -4.46 0.16
C GLY A 29 -13.83 -4.53 -0.40
N ILE A 30 -14.19 -3.59 -1.27
CA ILE A 30 -15.51 -3.58 -1.95
C ILE A 30 -15.64 -4.81 -2.84
N VAL A 31 -14.64 -5.11 -3.66
CA VAL A 31 -14.63 -6.30 -4.55
C VAL A 31 -14.76 -7.58 -3.72
N TYR A 32 -13.99 -7.69 -2.63
CA TYR A 32 -14.09 -8.84 -1.72
C TYR A 32 -15.51 -8.99 -1.14
N MET A 33 -16.12 -7.90 -0.64
CA MET A 33 -17.48 -7.93 -0.08
C MET A 33 -18.50 -8.39 -1.13
N VAL A 34 -18.42 -7.90 -2.36
CA VAL A 34 -19.33 -8.29 -3.44
C VAL A 34 -19.18 -9.79 -3.76
N ILE A 35 -17.96 -10.25 -4.00
CA ILE A 35 -17.69 -11.66 -4.29
C ILE A 35 -18.19 -12.55 -3.14
N ARG A 36 -17.91 -12.16 -1.91
CA ARG A 36 -18.28 -12.93 -0.73
C ARG A 36 -19.79 -12.96 -0.51
N ALA A 37 -20.48 -11.85 -0.72
CA ALA A 37 -21.95 -11.79 -0.65
C ALA A 37 -22.60 -12.73 -1.67
N VAL A 38 -22.09 -12.75 -2.91
CA VAL A 38 -22.58 -13.66 -3.96
C VAL A 38 -22.34 -15.13 -3.58
N MET A 39 -21.14 -15.44 -3.05
CA MET A 39 -20.81 -16.81 -2.62
C MET A 39 -21.68 -17.30 -1.46
N LEU A 40 -21.90 -16.44 -0.46
CA LEU A 40 -22.73 -16.77 0.70
C LEU A 40 -24.20 -16.99 0.32
N ARG A 41 -24.74 -16.15 -0.58
CA ARG A 41 -26.08 -16.33 -1.11
C ARG A 41 -26.26 -17.68 -1.83
N LYS A 42 -25.25 -18.08 -2.64
CA LYS A 42 -25.29 -19.35 -3.36
C LYS A 42 -25.20 -20.59 -2.43
N ARG A 43 -24.40 -20.49 -1.36
CA ARG A 43 -24.11 -21.60 -0.46
C ARG A 43 -25.11 -21.73 0.71
N LYS A 44 -26.02 -20.77 0.93
CA LYS A 44 -26.92 -20.69 2.10
C LYS A 44 -26.21 -20.92 3.44
N ALA A 45 -24.92 -20.48 3.50
CA ALA A 45 -24.07 -20.71 4.64
C ALA A 45 -24.35 -19.68 5.76
N THR A 46 -24.23 -20.14 7.01
CA THR A 46 -24.30 -19.23 8.19
C THR A 46 -23.12 -18.30 8.21
N ILE A 47 -23.38 -17.00 8.41
CA ILE A 47 -22.36 -15.97 8.39
C ILE A 47 -21.75 -15.86 9.79
N ARG A 48 -20.45 -16.11 9.91
CA ARG A 48 -19.65 -15.83 11.11
C ARG A 48 -19.03 -14.44 10.95
N TRP A 49 -19.74 -13.41 11.35
CA TRP A 49 -19.39 -12.01 11.14
C TRP A 49 -17.95 -11.66 11.56
N GLY A 50 -17.49 -12.19 12.71
CA GLY A 50 -16.11 -11.92 13.17
C GLY A 50 -15.04 -12.43 12.20
N MET A 51 -15.23 -13.62 11.63
CA MET A 51 -14.29 -14.18 10.65
C MET A 51 -14.35 -13.45 9.30
N GLU A 52 -15.54 -13.02 8.88
CA GLU A 52 -15.67 -12.25 7.64
C GLU A 52 -15.03 -10.86 7.76
N LEU A 53 -15.19 -10.20 8.91
CA LEU A 53 -14.52 -8.94 9.19
C LEU A 53 -13.01 -9.11 9.21
N LEU A 54 -12.50 -10.16 9.86
CA LEU A 54 -11.06 -10.45 9.92
C LEU A 54 -10.47 -10.66 8.52
N ARG A 55 -11.16 -11.41 7.66
CA ARG A 55 -10.77 -11.64 6.27
C ARG A 55 -10.80 -10.36 5.45
N LEU A 56 -11.83 -9.53 5.62
CA LEU A 56 -11.92 -8.24 4.97
C LEU A 56 -10.73 -7.34 5.33
N VAL A 57 -10.43 -7.21 6.63
CA VAL A 57 -9.30 -6.44 7.13
C VAL A 57 -7.99 -6.97 6.54
N PHE A 58 -7.82 -8.29 6.50
CA PHE A 58 -6.63 -8.90 5.93
C PHE A 58 -6.48 -8.63 4.43
N VAL A 59 -7.56 -8.73 3.64
CA VAL A 59 -7.55 -8.42 2.21
C VAL A 59 -7.19 -6.96 1.97
N CYS A 60 -7.81 -6.03 2.70
CA CYS A 60 -7.51 -4.60 2.59
C CYS A 60 -6.04 -4.32 2.96
N TYR A 61 -5.56 -4.91 4.05
CA TYR A 61 -4.18 -4.77 4.51
C TYR A 61 -3.19 -5.32 3.48
N LEU A 62 -3.38 -6.55 3.00
CA LEU A 62 -2.50 -7.19 2.03
C LEU A 62 -2.46 -6.41 0.71
N THR A 63 -3.61 -5.96 0.22
CA THR A 63 -3.70 -5.17 -1.01
C THR A 63 -3.04 -3.81 -0.84
N GLY A 64 -3.22 -3.15 0.31
CA GLY A 64 -2.54 -1.90 0.64
C GLY A 64 -1.02 -2.07 0.67
N LEU A 65 -0.53 -3.15 1.28
CA LEU A 65 0.89 -3.47 1.34
C LEU A 65 1.48 -3.73 -0.06
N ILE A 66 0.80 -4.54 -0.87
CA ILE A 66 1.19 -4.80 -2.26
C ILE A 66 1.22 -3.49 -3.07
N SER A 67 0.23 -2.62 -2.87
CA SER A 67 0.17 -1.31 -3.51
C SER A 67 1.39 -0.46 -3.19
N LEU A 68 1.83 -0.43 -1.92
CA LEU A 68 3.02 0.33 -1.50
C LEU A 68 4.33 -0.23 -2.08
N VAL A 69 4.38 -1.53 -2.37
CA VAL A 69 5.57 -2.17 -2.95
C VAL A 69 5.63 -2.02 -4.47
N ILE A 70 4.47 -2.16 -5.15
CA ILE A 70 4.42 -2.18 -6.62
C ILE A 70 4.31 -0.78 -7.20
N LEU A 71 3.52 0.10 -6.56
CA LEU A 71 3.32 1.45 -7.10
C LEU A 71 4.50 2.35 -6.76
N PRO A 72 4.96 3.15 -7.71
CA PRO A 72 5.97 4.17 -7.46
C PRO A 72 5.55 5.16 -6.37
N ALA A 73 6.52 5.75 -5.68
CA ALA A 73 6.27 6.77 -4.69
C ALA A 73 5.46 7.92 -5.30
N ASN A 74 4.46 8.39 -4.56
CA ASN A 74 3.56 9.47 -4.99
C ASN A 74 2.66 9.17 -6.20
N PHE A 75 2.50 7.89 -6.59
CA PHE A 75 1.62 7.49 -7.70
C PHE A 75 0.24 8.15 -7.60
N TRP A 76 -0.43 8.00 -6.47
CA TRP A 76 -1.76 8.57 -6.27
C TRP A 76 -1.78 10.09 -6.25
N LEU A 77 -0.72 10.72 -5.77
CA LEU A 77 -0.60 12.18 -5.79
C LEU A 77 -0.60 12.70 -7.23
N TYR A 78 0.24 12.14 -8.08
CA TYR A 78 0.32 12.53 -9.49
C TYR A 78 -0.92 12.14 -10.29
N PHE A 79 -1.53 11.01 -9.96
CA PHE A 79 -2.79 10.60 -10.55
C PHE A 79 -3.92 11.59 -10.23
N TYR A 80 -4.05 12.01 -8.96
CA TYR A 80 -5.03 13.03 -8.57
C TYR A 80 -4.74 14.39 -9.22
N ASP A 81 -3.49 14.80 -9.29
CA ASP A 81 -3.11 16.04 -9.97
C ASP A 81 -3.50 16.00 -11.47
N GLY A 82 -3.31 14.85 -12.13
CA GLY A 82 -3.75 14.64 -13.50
C GLY A 82 -5.26 14.73 -13.68
N VAL A 83 -6.03 14.01 -12.84
CA VAL A 83 -7.49 13.91 -12.97
C VAL A 83 -8.19 15.21 -12.57
N PHE A 84 -7.78 15.87 -11.49
CA PHE A 84 -8.47 17.03 -10.93
C PHE A 84 -7.92 18.38 -11.37
N LEU A 85 -6.62 18.44 -11.71
CA LEU A 85 -5.96 19.69 -12.11
C LEU A 85 -5.52 19.68 -13.58
N GLY A 86 -5.65 18.56 -14.26
CA GLY A 86 -5.17 18.40 -15.63
C GLY A 86 -3.64 18.34 -15.78
N TRP A 87 -2.91 18.17 -14.67
CA TRP A 87 -1.44 18.18 -14.64
C TRP A 87 -0.87 16.76 -14.73
N TRP A 88 -0.81 16.22 -15.95
CA TRP A 88 -0.31 14.87 -16.21
C TRP A 88 1.22 14.76 -16.29
N TYR A 89 1.93 15.88 -16.35
CA TYR A 89 3.39 15.89 -16.50
C TYR A 89 4.12 15.07 -15.43
N GLY A 90 3.75 15.21 -14.17
CA GLY A 90 4.35 14.44 -13.07
C GLY A 90 4.09 12.94 -13.18
N PHE A 91 2.90 12.56 -13.66
CA PHE A 91 2.53 11.17 -13.89
C PHE A 91 3.32 10.55 -15.05
N GLU A 92 3.46 11.26 -16.16
CA GLU A 92 4.27 10.84 -17.31
C GLU A 92 5.75 10.68 -16.92
N GLN A 93 6.29 11.63 -16.16
CA GLN A 93 7.68 11.58 -15.70
C GLN A 93 7.93 10.39 -14.77
N MET A 94 6.98 10.06 -13.90
CA MET A 94 7.05 8.90 -13.01
C MET A 94 7.03 7.57 -13.79
N LEU A 95 6.29 7.49 -14.90
CA LEU A 95 6.19 6.29 -15.74
C LEU A 95 7.40 6.12 -16.68
N ARG A 96 8.27 7.11 -16.81
CA ARG A 96 9.52 6.96 -17.57
C ARG A 96 10.45 6.00 -16.86
N LEU A 97 10.66 4.82 -17.45
CA LEU A 97 11.48 3.73 -16.92
C LEU A 97 12.99 4.02 -16.92
N GLY A 98 13.42 5.24 -17.33
CA GLY A 98 14.83 5.58 -17.51
C GLY A 98 15.71 5.59 -16.24
N ASP A 99 15.09 5.72 -15.07
CA ASP A 99 15.81 5.85 -13.79
C ASP A 99 15.57 4.66 -12.83
N ILE A 100 15.22 3.49 -13.34
CA ILE A 100 15.08 2.31 -12.49
C ILE A 100 16.46 1.87 -12.01
N ASN A 101 16.77 2.19 -10.77
CA ASN A 101 17.95 1.68 -10.11
C ASN A 101 17.71 0.22 -9.69
N LEU A 102 18.09 -0.71 -10.57
CA LEU A 102 17.96 -2.15 -10.34
C LEU A 102 18.95 -2.70 -9.29
N MET A 103 19.87 -1.86 -8.81
CA MET A 103 20.84 -2.28 -7.81
C MET A 103 20.21 -2.20 -6.42
N PRO A 104 19.98 -3.35 -5.73
CA PRO A 104 19.41 -3.33 -4.39
C PRO A 104 20.25 -2.48 -3.44
N SER A 105 19.61 -1.65 -2.63
CA SER A 105 20.29 -0.79 -1.64
C SER A 105 21.17 -1.59 -0.67
N LEU A 106 20.83 -2.87 -0.45
CA LEU A 106 21.63 -3.79 0.36
C LEU A 106 23.02 -4.04 -0.26
N ILE A 107 23.11 -4.22 -1.58
CA ILE A 107 24.38 -4.42 -2.27
C ILE A 107 25.24 -3.18 -2.19
N ARG A 108 24.67 -2.01 -2.40
CA ARG A 108 25.37 -0.73 -2.27
C ARG A 108 25.88 -0.48 -0.84
N TRP A 109 25.12 -0.94 0.16
CA TRP A 109 25.56 -0.89 1.55
C TRP A 109 26.72 -1.86 1.84
N LEU A 110 26.65 -3.10 1.35
CA LEU A 110 27.72 -4.10 1.49
C LEU A 110 29.01 -3.63 0.82
N ASN A 111 28.93 -2.88 -0.28
CA ASN A 111 30.05 -2.28 -0.97
C ASN A 111 30.61 -1.01 -0.26
N GLY A 112 30.02 -0.59 0.87
CA GLY A 112 30.46 0.61 1.61
C GLY A 112 30.06 1.93 0.97
N GLU A 113 29.25 1.91 -0.10
CA GLU A 113 28.79 3.11 -0.82
C GLU A 113 27.70 3.88 -0.05
N LEU A 114 27.00 3.20 0.87
CA LEU A 114 25.94 3.79 1.69
C LEU A 114 26.31 3.67 3.16
N SER A 115 26.40 4.80 3.85
CA SER A 115 26.49 4.80 5.31
C SER A 115 25.14 4.37 5.92
N ILE A 116 25.20 3.62 7.04
CA ILE A 116 23.99 3.32 7.83
C ILE A 116 23.56 4.62 8.54
N GLY A 117 22.89 5.48 7.77
CA GLY A 117 22.25 6.67 8.32
C GLY A 117 20.91 6.34 8.97
N SER A 118 20.33 7.32 9.66
CA SER A 118 19.01 7.26 10.27
C SER A 118 17.92 6.76 9.29
N TRP A 119 18.09 7.04 8.00
CA TRP A 119 17.17 6.65 6.94
C TRP A 119 17.07 5.11 6.76
N VAL A 120 18.21 4.41 6.71
CA VAL A 120 18.23 2.93 6.54
C VAL A 120 17.60 2.26 7.77
N ARG A 121 17.89 2.76 8.98
CA ARG A 121 17.28 2.27 10.21
C ARG A 121 15.76 2.45 10.20
N THR A 122 15.28 3.61 9.79
CA THR A 122 13.84 3.91 9.69
C THR A 122 13.14 3.01 8.67
N MET A 123 13.77 2.78 7.51
CA MET A 123 13.26 1.87 6.48
C MET A 123 13.19 0.42 6.97
N LEU A 124 14.22 -0.06 7.67
CA LEU A 124 14.24 -1.42 8.21
C LEU A 124 13.13 -1.63 9.26
N ILE A 125 13.01 -0.69 10.21
CA ILE A 125 11.96 -0.72 11.24
C ILE A 125 10.58 -0.62 10.59
N GLY A 126 10.40 0.26 9.61
CA GLY A 126 9.16 0.41 8.86
C GLY A 126 8.73 -0.90 8.18
N ASN A 127 9.66 -1.58 7.51
CA ASN A 127 9.38 -2.85 6.86
C ASN A 127 9.02 -3.95 7.88
N ILE A 128 9.72 -4.05 9.01
CA ILE A 128 9.39 -5.00 10.07
C ILE A 128 7.97 -4.72 10.60
N LEU A 129 7.65 -3.46 10.93
CA LEU A 129 6.33 -3.08 11.42
C LEU A 129 5.21 -3.35 10.40
N MET A 130 5.50 -3.23 9.12
CA MET A 130 4.55 -3.56 8.06
C MET A 130 4.21 -5.06 8.01
N PHE A 131 5.13 -5.96 8.37
CA PHE A 131 4.88 -7.40 8.33
C PHE A 131 4.32 -7.98 9.62
N VAL A 132 4.36 -7.26 10.74
CA VAL A 132 3.78 -7.69 12.02
C VAL A 132 2.27 -8.02 11.91
N PRO A 133 1.41 -7.19 11.31
CA PRO A 133 -0.01 -7.52 11.16
C PRO A 133 -0.23 -8.79 10.33
N MET A 134 0.61 -9.04 9.31
CA MET A 134 0.53 -10.26 8.51
C MET A 134 0.78 -11.50 9.34
N GLY A 135 1.83 -11.49 10.19
CA GLY A 135 2.15 -12.59 11.08
C GLY A 135 1.07 -12.88 12.13
N LEU A 136 0.33 -11.84 12.55
CA LEU A 136 -0.76 -11.98 13.51
C LEU A 136 -2.08 -12.43 12.86
N LEU A 137 -2.42 -11.86 11.71
CA LEU A 137 -3.70 -12.10 11.04
C LEU A 137 -3.76 -13.45 10.32
N LEU A 138 -2.65 -13.88 9.72
CA LEU A 138 -2.60 -15.12 8.94
C LEU A 138 -2.99 -16.36 9.76
N PRO A 139 -2.45 -16.63 10.96
CA PRO A 139 -2.87 -17.77 11.77
C PRO A 139 -4.32 -17.71 12.24
N LEU A 140 -4.85 -16.49 12.46
CA LEU A 140 -6.24 -16.28 12.88
C LEU A 140 -7.25 -16.59 11.78
N ILE A 141 -6.86 -16.42 10.52
CA ILE A 141 -7.72 -16.67 9.36
C ILE A 141 -7.70 -18.13 8.93
N THR A 142 -6.57 -18.82 9.13
CA THR A 142 -6.35 -20.20 8.70
C THR A 142 -6.85 -21.24 9.70
N ARG A 143 -7.18 -20.85 10.93
CA ARG A 143 -7.89 -21.69 11.91
C ARG A 143 -9.39 -21.73 11.63
#